data_a653ab9acaa44f70f3fe7a042c39705c
#
_entry.id   a653ab9acaa44f70f3fe7a042c39705c
#
_cell.length_a   1.000
_cell.length_b   1.000
_cell.length_c   1.000
_cell.angle_alpha   90.00
_cell.angle_beta   90.00
_cell.angle_gamma   90.00
#
_symmetry.space_group_name_H-M   'P 1'
#
loop_
_entity.id
_entity.type
_entity.pdbx_description
1 polymer ?
#
loop_
_entity_poly.entity_id
_entity_poly.type
_entity_poly.pdbx_seq_one_letter_code
_entity_poly.pdbx_strand_id
1 'polypeptide(L)'
;KQIMSDFFYKIKNLKIVSPTKKGNMVILNKINLDIRKGEILGLIGETGSGKSMLGLALMDMIPKGCSITNGSVNHYFDSHKDLSSLRGIKSTLITQDPMHALNPLQTIGTQFGIVLTKRYGYDKKKTKQHIINWIEKVSLHDVPNILGRYPHQLSGGQMQRAMIAMAMSVSPDFIIADEITTGLDSKIKMEILNLLFSFQKDVHFSTLLISHDLNTVQKYCDRIAVLKSGEI
;
A
#
# COMPACT_ATOMS: atom_id res chain seq x y z
N LYS A 1 -7.54 26.88 -16.63
CA LYS A 1 -8.22 25.58 -16.41
C LYS A 1 -7.11 24.54 -16.33
N GLN A 2 -6.80 24.06 -15.14
CA GLN A 2 -5.89 22.95 -14.93
C GLN A 2 -6.61 21.70 -15.48
N ILE A 3 -6.04 21.06 -16.49
CA ILE A 3 -6.55 19.78 -16.99
C ILE A 3 -6.27 18.80 -15.87
N MET A 4 -7.29 18.41 -15.10
CA MET A 4 -7.18 17.34 -14.11
C MET A 4 -6.76 16.08 -14.87
N SER A 5 -5.61 15.54 -14.53
CA SER A 5 -5.15 14.28 -15.12
C SER A 5 -6.07 13.15 -14.67
N ASP A 6 -6.51 12.30 -15.61
CA ASP A 6 -7.28 11.09 -15.33
C ASP A 6 -6.42 10.00 -14.66
N PHE A 7 -5.14 10.30 -14.45
CA PHE A 7 -4.15 9.37 -13.91
C PHE A 7 -3.64 9.79 -12.54
N PHE A 8 -3.33 8.82 -11.69
CA PHE A 8 -2.51 9.05 -10.50
C PHE A 8 -1.03 8.94 -10.81
N TYR A 9 -0.65 7.96 -11.64
CA TYR A 9 0.74 7.75 -12.01
C TYR A 9 0.89 7.52 -13.51
N LYS A 10 1.99 8.02 -14.06
CA LYS A 10 2.51 7.64 -15.38
C LYS A 10 3.97 7.26 -15.25
N ILE A 11 4.25 6.02 -15.58
CA ILE A 11 5.58 5.43 -15.57
C ILE A 11 6.04 5.32 -17.02
N LYS A 12 7.23 5.87 -17.32
CA LYS A 12 7.79 5.86 -18.69
C LYS A 12 9.20 5.32 -18.66
N ASN A 13 9.44 4.23 -19.42
CA ASN A 13 10.75 3.60 -19.62
C ASN A 13 11.54 3.38 -18.32
N LEU A 14 10.86 3.10 -17.21
CA LEU A 14 11.48 2.97 -15.90
C LEU A 14 12.43 1.78 -15.87
N LYS A 15 13.68 2.04 -15.50
CA LYS A 15 14.70 1.02 -15.26
C LYS A 15 15.29 1.19 -13.87
N ILE A 16 15.24 0.10 -13.08
CA ILE A 16 15.82 0.04 -11.74
C ILE A 16 16.87 -1.05 -11.69
N VAL A 17 18.01 -0.73 -11.11
CA VAL A 17 19.12 -1.67 -10.92
C VAL A 17 19.49 -1.76 -9.46
N SER A 18 20.04 -2.92 -9.07
CA SER A 18 20.67 -3.17 -7.77
C SER A 18 22.13 -3.55 -7.99
N PRO A 19 23.09 -2.96 -7.25
CA PRO A 19 24.47 -3.35 -7.34
C PRO A 19 24.67 -4.75 -6.73
N THR A 20 25.48 -5.55 -7.41
CA THR A 20 25.91 -6.87 -6.90
C THR A 20 27.43 -6.97 -7.01
N LYS A 21 28.03 -7.98 -6.38
CA LYS A 21 29.48 -8.24 -6.49
C LYS A 21 29.94 -8.51 -7.95
N LYS A 22 28.99 -8.88 -8.83
CA LYS A 22 29.27 -9.20 -10.25
C LYS A 22 28.85 -8.10 -11.23
N GLY A 23 28.45 -6.91 -10.72
CA GLY A 23 27.93 -5.81 -11.53
C GLY A 23 26.49 -5.47 -11.17
N ASN A 24 25.82 -4.67 -11.98
CA ASN A 24 24.44 -4.24 -11.71
C ASN A 24 23.43 -5.28 -12.19
N MET A 25 22.58 -5.77 -11.28
CA MET A 25 21.42 -6.60 -11.61
C MET A 25 20.24 -5.69 -11.99
N VAL A 26 19.63 -5.92 -13.12
CA VAL A 26 18.43 -5.22 -13.55
C VAL A 26 17.23 -5.84 -12.85
N ILE A 27 16.49 -5.03 -12.07
CA ILE A 27 15.26 -5.46 -11.37
C ILE A 27 14.03 -5.11 -12.19
N LEU A 28 13.95 -3.88 -12.71
CA LEU A 28 12.91 -3.43 -13.63
C LEU A 28 13.56 -2.91 -14.91
N ASN A 29 12.98 -3.23 -16.06
CA ASN A 29 13.51 -2.87 -17.36
C ASN A 29 12.41 -2.29 -18.25
N LYS A 30 12.58 -1.04 -18.68
CA LYS A 30 11.68 -0.33 -19.62
C LYS A 30 10.19 -0.39 -19.27
N ILE A 31 9.86 -0.33 -17.97
CA ILE A 31 8.46 -0.36 -17.53
C ILE A 31 7.73 0.87 -18.07
N ASN A 32 6.61 0.63 -18.76
CA ASN A 32 5.65 1.63 -19.17
C ASN A 32 4.28 1.23 -18.60
N LEU A 33 3.73 2.04 -17.71
CA LEU A 33 2.47 1.73 -17.01
C LEU A 33 1.79 3.02 -16.56
N ASP A 34 0.50 3.13 -16.87
CA ASP A 34 -0.35 4.20 -16.37
C ASP A 34 -1.33 3.66 -15.35
N ILE A 35 -1.53 4.37 -14.24
CA ILE A 35 -2.52 4.06 -13.21
C ILE A 35 -3.56 5.17 -13.18
N ARG A 36 -4.82 4.82 -13.44
CA ARG A 36 -5.94 5.78 -13.53
C ARG A 36 -6.51 6.10 -12.17
N LYS A 37 -7.16 7.26 -12.05
CA LYS A 37 -7.94 7.61 -10.86
C LYS A 37 -9.18 6.72 -10.78
N GLY A 38 -9.46 6.21 -9.56
CA GLY A 38 -10.62 5.37 -9.27
C GLY A 38 -10.47 3.89 -9.66
N GLU A 39 -9.38 3.49 -10.37
CA GLU A 39 -9.20 2.09 -10.77
C GLU A 39 -8.54 1.23 -9.68
N ILE A 40 -8.85 -0.07 -9.74
CA ILE A 40 -8.06 -1.14 -9.13
C ILE A 40 -7.21 -1.78 -10.22
N LEU A 41 -5.92 -1.48 -10.22
CA LEU A 41 -4.95 -2.12 -11.11
C LEU A 41 -4.33 -3.32 -10.43
N GLY A 42 -4.51 -4.51 -10.99
CA GLY A 42 -3.81 -5.72 -10.55
C GLY A 42 -2.42 -5.80 -11.16
N LEU A 43 -1.42 -6.11 -10.35
CA LEU A 43 -0.06 -6.42 -10.80
C LEU A 43 0.28 -7.85 -10.41
N ILE A 44 0.37 -8.73 -11.41
CA ILE A 44 0.71 -10.15 -11.20
C ILE A 44 2.07 -10.48 -11.78
N GLY A 45 2.67 -11.55 -11.30
CA GLY A 45 3.95 -12.07 -11.78
C GLY A 45 4.56 -13.03 -10.76
N GLU A 46 5.59 -13.74 -11.18
CA GLU A 46 6.34 -14.67 -10.35
C GLU A 46 7.03 -13.95 -9.17
N THR A 47 7.34 -14.69 -8.12
CA THR A 47 8.18 -14.17 -7.03
C THR A 47 9.53 -13.73 -7.59
N GLY A 48 9.99 -12.55 -7.20
CA GLY A 48 11.24 -11.98 -7.71
C GLY A 48 11.12 -11.26 -9.07
N SER A 49 9.94 -11.18 -9.69
CA SER A 49 9.75 -10.46 -10.96
C SER A 49 9.88 -8.93 -10.86
N GLY A 50 9.91 -8.36 -9.64
CA GLY A 50 10.04 -6.91 -9.42
C GLY A 50 8.77 -6.19 -8.97
N LYS A 51 7.66 -6.89 -8.69
CA LYS A 51 6.35 -6.29 -8.30
C LYS A 51 6.47 -5.32 -7.13
N SER A 52 7.03 -5.79 -6.00
CA SER A 52 7.21 -4.95 -4.82
C SER A 52 8.16 -3.78 -5.07
N MET A 53 9.20 -3.98 -5.90
CA MET A 53 10.09 -2.88 -6.31
C MET A 53 9.34 -1.80 -7.09
N LEU A 54 8.42 -2.18 -7.97
CA LEU A 54 7.57 -1.21 -8.67
C LEU A 54 6.67 -0.45 -7.68
N GLY A 55 6.06 -1.14 -6.71
CA GLY A 55 5.28 -0.51 -5.64
C GLY A 55 6.12 0.49 -4.82
N LEU A 56 7.34 0.11 -4.44
CA LEU A 56 8.26 1.00 -3.72
C LEU A 56 8.69 2.20 -4.58
N ALA A 57 8.90 2.01 -5.88
CA ALA A 57 9.23 3.10 -6.79
C ALA A 57 8.10 4.13 -6.90
N LEU A 58 6.83 3.69 -6.90
CA LEU A 58 5.66 4.58 -6.87
C LEU A 58 5.57 5.39 -5.58
N MET A 59 6.13 4.88 -4.48
CA MET A 59 6.20 5.57 -3.19
C MET A 59 7.49 6.38 -3.02
N ASP A 60 8.39 6.40 -4.01
CA ASP A 60 9.75 6.96 -3.87
C ASP A 60 10.49 6.37 -2.65
N MET A 61 10.35 5.06 -2.47
CA MET A 61 10.92 4.29 -1.34
C MET A 61 11.87 3.20 -1.83
N ILE A 62 12.62 3.49 -2.87
CA ILE A 62 13.59 2.53 -3.42
C ILE A 62 14.66 2.23 -2.35
N PRO A 63 14.96 0.95 -2.08
CA PRO A 63 15.94 0.57 -1.09
C PRO A 63 17.32 1.15 -1.35
N LYS A 64 18.06 1.44 -0.27
CA LYS A 64 19.45 1.92 -0.36
C LYS A 64 20.28 0.95 -1.20
N GLY A 65 21.07 1.52 -2.12
CA GLY A 65 21.87 0.76 -3.08
C GLY A 65 21.17 0.52 -4.42
N CYS A 66 19.85 0.44 -4.48
CA CYS A 66 19.12 0.43 -5.75
C CYS A 66 19.03 1.85 -6.32
N SER A 67 18.95 1.97 -7.64
CA SER A 67 18.84 3.26 -8.33
C SER A 67 17.99 3.18 -9.59
N ILE A 68 17.26 4.27 -9.88
CA ILE A 68 16.65 4.49 -11.19
C ILE A 68 17.76 4.94 -12.14
N THR A 69 18.03 4.14 -13.16
CA THR A 69 19.06 4.45 -14.17
C THR A 69 18.49 4.95 -15.48
N ASN A 70 17.19 4.82 -15.69
CA ASN A 70 16.48 5.37 -16.85
C ASN A 70 14.99 5.53 -16.54
N GLY A 71 14.32 6.42 -17.28
CA GLY A 71 12.89 6.65 -17.22
C GLY A 71 12.45 7.52 -16.05
N SER A 72 11.16 7.56 -15.83
CA SER A 72 10.54 8.40 -14.79
C SER A 72 9.28 7.79 -14.21
N VAL A 73 8.99 8.16 -12.97
CA VAL A 73 7.70 7.95 -12.30
C VAL A 73 7.10 9.33 -12.05
N ASN A 74 6.03 9.67 -12.75
CA ASN A 74 5.33 10.94 -12.58
C ASN A 74 4.02 10.70 -11.83
N HIS A 75 3.76 11.49 -10.79
CA HIS A 75 2.50 11.45 -10.06
C HIS A 75 1.65 12.68 -10.34
N TYR A 76 0.32 12.52 -10.20
CA TYR A 76 -0.67 13.56 -10.49
C TYR A 76 -1.67 13.70 -9.34
N PHE A 77 -1.15 13.74 -8.10
CA PHE A 77 -1.96 14.15 -6.94
C PHE A 77 -2.27 15.65 -7.05
N ASP A 78 -3.39 16.08 -6.49
CA ASP A 78 -3.86 17.48 -6.58
C ASP A 78 -2.95 18.51 -5.87
N SER A 79 -1.91 18.06 -5.19
CA SER A 79 -0.88 18.89 -4.58
C SER A 79 0.42 18.81 -5.38
N HIS A 80 1.02 19.96 -5.70
CA HIS A 80 2.37 20.05 -6.30
C HIS A 80 3.50 19.70 -5.31
N LYS A 81 3.20 18.89 -4.29
CA LYS A 81 4.15 18.49 -3.27
C LYS A 81 4.96 17.29 -3.75
N ASP A 82 6.21 17.23 -3.30
CA ASP A 82 7.05 16.05 -3.52
C ASP A 82 6.35 14.78 -3.00
N LEU A 83 6.52 13.69 -3.72
CA LEU A 83 5.92 12.40 -3.38
C LEU A 83 6.28 11.96 -1.95
N SER A 84 7.48 12.28 -1.49
CA SER A 84 7.93 12.03 -0.11
C SER A 84 7.02 12.66 0.96
N SER A 85 6.43 13.83 0.69
CA SER A 85 5.51 14.51 1.60
C SER A 85 4.08 13.95 1.57
N LEU A 86 3.74 13.17 0.54
CA LEU A 86 2.44 12.56 0.34
C LEU A 86 2.35 11.15 0.93
N ARG A 87 3.49 10.53 1.23
CA ARG A 87 3.57 9.18 1.82
C ARG A 87 2.88 9.11 3.17
N GLY A 88 2.06 8.08 3.36
CA GLY A 88 1.27 7.87 4.57
C GLY A 88 0.16 8.91 4.79
N ILE A 89 -0.11 9.76 3.79
CA ILE A 89 -1.15 10.80 3.83
C ILE A 89 -2.09 10.66 2.64
N LYS A 90 -1.57 10.78 1.43
CA LYS A 90 -2.31 10.69 0.17
C LYS A 90 -2.07 9.35 -0.54
N SER A 91 -0.88 8.81 -0.37
CA SER A 91 -0.49 7.49 -0.86
C SER A 91 -0.06 6.62 0.31
N THR A 92 -0.63 5.43 0.45
CA THR A 92 -0.32 4.48 1.53
C THR A 92 0.09 3.13 0.98
N LEU A 93 0.96 2.44 1.72
CA LEU A 93 1.43 1.11 1.41
C LEU A 93 0.97 0.15 2.52
N ILE A 94 0.27 -0.91 2.11
CA ILE A 94 -0.04 -2.06 2.96
C ILE A 94 0.87 -3.18 2.49
N THR A 95 1.79 -3.60 3.34
CA THR A 95 2.82 -4.59 2.98
C THR A 95 2.37 -6.02 3.24
N GLN A 96 3.07 -6.96 2.61
CA GLN A 96 2.87 -8.39 2.77
C GLN A 96 3.04 -8.85 4.22
N ASP A 97 4.00 -8.29 4.96
CA ASP A 97 4.34 -8.70 6.31
C ASP A 97 4.07 -7.58 7.33
N PRO A 98 2.94 -7.70 8.07
CA PRO A 98 2.60 -6.74 9.11
C PRO A 98 3.62 -6.67 10.24
N MET A 99 4.29 -7.79 10.56
CA MET A 99 5.27 -7.83 11.65
C MET A 99 6.51 -6.97 11.36
N HIS A 100 6.93 -6.91 10.10
CA HIS A 100 8.04 -6.05 9.69
C HIS A 100 7.63 -4.59 9.45
N ALA A 101 6.35 -4.35 9.15
CA ALA A 101 5.83 -3.00 8.92
C ALA A 101 5.54 -2.23 10.22
N LEU A 102 5.11 -2.93 11.26
CA LEU A 102 4.78 -2.36 12.57
C LEU A 102 6.02 -2.34 13.48
N ASN A 103 6.15 -1.27 14.27
CA ASN A 103 7.20 -1.19 15.27
C ASN A 103 6.90 -2.16 16.45
N PRO A 104 7.73 -3.18 16.69
CA PRO A 104 7.47 -4.19 17.72
C PRO A 104 7.53 -3.64 19.15
N LEU A 105 8.14 -2.46 19.36
CA LEU A 105 8.32 -1.81 20.66
C LEU A 105 7.22 -0.80 20.98
N GLN A 106 6.22 -0.63 20.12
CA GLN A 106 5.12 0.28 20.32
C GLN A 106 3.78 -0.44 20.22
N THR A 107 2.82 -0.03 21.03
CA THR A 107 1.46 -0.56 20.95
C THR A 107 0.76 -0.13 19.66
N ILE A 108 -0.24 -0.88 19.22
CA ILE A 108 -1.06 -0.55 18.05
C ILE A 108 -1.66 0.85 18.19
N GLY A 109 -2.21 1.18 19.36
CA GLY A 109 -2.79 2.50 19.61
C GLY A 109 -1.79 3.65 19.52
N THR A 110 -0.54 3.44 19.97
CA THR A 110 0.52 4.44 19.86
C THR A 110 0.87 4.71 18.40
N GLN A 111 1.11 3.66 17.62
CA GLN A 111 1.47 3.78 16.20
C GLN A 111 0.35 4.44 15.40
N PHE A 112 -0.89 4.04 15.64
CA PHE A 112 -2.06 4.64 15.02
C PHE A 112 -2.18 6.13 15.35
N GLY A 113 -1.97 6.48 16.63
CA GLY A 113 -2.00 7.86 17.09
C GLY A 113 -0.97 8.76 16.42
N ILE A 114 0.26 8.27 16.22
CA ILE A 114 1.33 8.99 15.51
C ILE A 114 0.89 9.35 14.09
N VAL A 115 0.33 8.39 13.35
CA VAL A 115 -0.14 8.59 11.97
C VAL A 115 -1.22 9.67 11.92
N LEU A 116 -2.22 9.60 12.78
CA LEU A 116 -3.34 10.53 12.81
C LEU A 116 -2.93 11.94 13.27
N THR A 117 -2.06 12.04 14.27
CA THR A 117 -1.53 13.33 14.72
C THR A 117 -0.76 14.01 13.60
N LYS A 118 0.09 13.25 12.89
CA LYS A 118 0.84 13.78 11.74
C LYS A 118 -0.09 14.21 10.60
N ARG A 119 -1.17 13.48 10.35
CA ARG A 119 -2.12 13.74 9.26
C ARG A 119 -3.04 14.91 9.53
N TYR A 120 -3.63 14.96 10.71
CA TYR A 120 -4.75 15.85 11.04
C TYR A 120 -4.43 16.85 12.16
N GLY A 121 -3.33 16.68 12.91
CA GLY A 121 -3.05 17.49 14.10
C GLY A 121 -4.07 17.30 15.22
N TYR A 122 -4.75 16.15 15.26
CA TYR A 122 -5.77 15.88 16.28
C TYR A 122 -5.20 15.86 17.68
N ASP A 123 -5.97 16.38 18.65
CA ASP A 123 -5.73 16.18 20.06
C ASP A 123 -5.94 14.70 20.47
N LYS A 124 -5.54 14.35 21.70
CA LYS A 124 -5.63 12.97 22.20
C LYS A 124 -7.06 12.41 22.16
N LYS A 125 -8.08 13.23 22.45
CA LYS A 125 -9.49 12.80 22.51
C LYS A 125 -10.01 12.47 21.10
N LYS A 126 -9.80 13.37 20.13
CA LYS A 126 -10.19 13.17 18.73
C LYS A 126 -9.44 12.00 18.12
N THR A 127 -8.13 11.89 18.37
CA THR A 127 -7.31 10.78 17.92
C THR A 127 -7.88 9.45 18.41
N LYS A 128 -8.14 9.32 19.71
CA LYS A 128 -8.72 8.09 20.30
C LYS A 128 -10.05 7.73 19.66
N GLN A 129 -10.97 8.69 19.51
CA GLN A 129 -12.27 8.44 18.91
C GLN A 129 -12.13 7.99 17.43
N HIS A 130 -11.25 8.63 16.68
CA HIS A 130 -11.00 8.28 15.28
C HIS A 130 -10.44 6.86 15.14
N ILE A 131 -9.51 6.48 16.02
CA ILE A 131 -8.94 5.12 16.05
C ILE A 131 -10.04 4.09 16.35
N ILE A 132 -10.86 4.33 17.37
CA ILE A 132 -11.96 3.43 17.76
C ILE A 132 -12.86 3.18 16.55
N ASN A 133 -13.31 4.22 15.87
CA ASN A 133 -14.18 4.12 14.72
C ASN A 133 -13.56 3.27 13.58
N TRP A 134 -12.25 3.38 13.35
CA TRP A 134 -11.59 2.59 12.30
C TRP A 134 -11.34 1.14 12.71
N ILE A 135 -11.00 0.89 13.97
CA ILE A 135 -10.83 -0.47 14.50
C ILE A 135 -12.15 -1.25 14.44
N GLU A 136 -13.29 -0.60 14.76
CA GLU A 136 -14.62 -1.18 14.63
C GLU A 136 -14.97 -1.48 13.16
N LYS A 137 -14.69 -0.55 12.23
CA LYS A 137 -14.93 -0.74 10.80
C LYS A 137 -14.19 -1.95 10.20
N VAL A 138 -13.05 -2.31 10.73
CA VAL A 138 -12.30 -3.50 10.30
C VAL A 138 -12.70 -4.77 11.06
N SER A 139 -13.80 -4.73 11.83
CA SER A 139 -14.32 -5.85 12.61
C SER A 139 -13.30 -6.41 13.62
N LEU A 140 -12.50 -5.53 14.21
CA LEU A 140 -11.69 -5.84 15.38
C LEU A 140 -12.51 -5.50 16.63
N HIS A 141 -13.04 -6.54 17.26
CA HIS A 141 -13.78 -6.41 18.51
C HIS A 141 -12.81 -6.26 19.68
N ASP A 142 -13.29 -5.77 20.83
CA ASP A 142 -12.46 -5.51 22.02
C ASP A 142 -11.38 -4.44 21.78
N VAL A 143 -11.83 -3.30 21.30
CA VAL A 143 -10.98 -2.15 20.90
C VAL A 143 -9.99 -1.72 21.99
N PRO A 144 -10.37 -1.57 23.29
CA PRO A 144 -9.44 -1.14 24.34
C PRO A 144 -8.24 -2.09 24.46
N ASN A 145 -8.50 -3.40 24.38
CA ASN A 145 -7.48 -4.42 24.49
C ASN A 145 -6.56 -4.41 23.26
N ILE A 146 -7.13 -4.31 22.04
CA ILE A 146 -6.36 -4.24 20.78
C ILE A 146 -5.39 -3.04 20.78
N LEU A 147 -5.85 -1.87 21.20
CA LEU A 147 -5.02 -0.67 21.20
C LEU A 147 -3.86 -0.72 22.20
N GLY A 148 -4.03 -1.45 23.31
CA GLY A 148 -2.99 -1.67 24.31
C GLY A 148 -1.96 -2.74 23.94
N ARG A 149 -2.23 -3.57 22.92
CA ARG A 149 -1.34 -4.67 22.51
C ARG A 149 -0.20 -4.20 21.62
N TYR A 150 0.89 -4.94 21.72
CA TYR A 150 2.02 -4.89 20.78
C TYR A 150 1.74 -5.77 19.56
N PRO A 151 2.40 -5.55 18.41
CA PRO A 151 2.18 -6.36 17.20
C PRO A 151 2.27 -7.87 17.44
N HIS A 152 3.28 -8.35 18.16
CA HIS A 152 3.50 -9.76 18.44
C HIS A 152 2.42 -10.42 19.33
N GLN A 153 1.51 -9.66 19.91
CA GLN A 153 0.38 -10.14 20.72
C GLN A 153 -0.91 -10.30 19.91
N LEU A 154 -0.87 -9.99 18.61
CA LEU A 154 -2.01 -10.12 17.69
C LEU A 154 -1.83 -11.33 16.77
N SER A 155 -2.95 -11.94 16.36
CA SER A 155 -2.92 -12.90 15.25
C SER A 155 -2.60 -12.22 13.92
N GLY A 156 -2.11 -12.98 12.93
CA GLY A 156 -1.81 -12.43 11.59
C GLY A 156 -3.00 -11.68 10.97
N GLY A 157 -4.20 -12.22 11.05
CA GLY A 157 -5.41 -11.55 10.58
C GLY A 157 -5.77 -10.29 11.36
N GLN A 158 -5.56 -10.27 12.69
CA GLN A 158 -5.76 -9.07 13.50
C GLN A 158 -4.75 -7.97 13.15
N MET A 159 -3.49 -8.32 12.97
CA MET A 159 -2.46 -7.37 12.53
C MET A 159 -2.78 -6.79 11.15
N GLN A 160 -3.20 -7.64 10.21
CA GLN A 160 -3.57 -7.19 8.86
C GLN A 160 -4.75 -6.24 8.88
N ARG A 161 -5.81 -6.54 9.66
CA ARG A 161 -6.95 -5.64 9.85
C ARG A 161 -6.53 -4.32 10.49
N ALA A 162 -5.67 -4.35 11.50
CA ALA A 162 -5.14 -3.13 12.14
C ALA A 162 -4.34 -2.26 11.15
N MET A 163 -3.51 -2.87 10.30
CA MET A 163 -2.79 -2.15 9.24
C MET A 163 -3.73 -1.53 8.20
N ILE A 164 -4.76 -2.24 7.77
CA ILE A 164 -5.78 -1.69 6.86
C ILE A 164 -6.49 -0.52 7.52
N ALA A 165 -6.92 -0.64 8.78
CA ALA A 165 -7.54 0.44 9.52
C ALA A 165 -6.63 1.67 9.59
N MET A 166 -5.34 1.47 9.89
CA MET A 166 -4.34 2.54 9.94
C MET A 166 -4.13 3.20 8.58
N ALA A 167 -4.00 2.42 7.51
CA ALA A 167 -3.84 2.94 6.15
C ALA A 167 -5.07 3.72 5.67
N MET A 168 -6.28 3.23 5.97
CA MET A 168 -7.53 3.87 5.57
C MET A 168 -7.87 5.11 6.40
N SER A 169 -7.43 5.18 7.66
CA SER A 169 -7.75 6.26 8.59
C SER A 169 -7.26 7.64 8.17
N VAL A 170 -6.29 7.70 7.30
CA VAL A 170 -5.76 8.95 6.73
C VAL A 170 -6.51 9.41 5.48
N SER A 171 -7.52 8.66 5.05
CA SER A 171 -8.28 8.89 3.80
C SER A 171 -7.35 9.08 2.60
N PRO A 172 -6.60 8.03 2.23
CA PRO A 172 -5.67 8.11 1.12
C PRO A 172 -6.41 8.21 -0.22
N ASP A 173 -5.79 8.83 -1.21
CA ASP A 173 -6.28 8.85 -2.59
C ASP A 173 -5.79 7.63 -3.37
N PHE A 174 -4.67 7.05 -2.94
CA PHE A 174 -4.04 5.88 -3.58
C PHE A 174 -3.48 4.89 -2.56
N ILE A 175 -3.71 3.60 -2.81
CA ILE A 175 -3.22 2.50 -1.96
C ILE A 175 -2.41 1.52 -2.79
N ILE A 176 -1.25 1.12 -2.29
CA ILE A 176 -0.52 -0.04 -2.76
C ILE A 176 -0.77 -1.17 -1.76
N ALA A 177 -1.39 -2.26 -2.22
CA ALA A 177 -1.65 -3.46 -1.45
C ALA A 177 -0.71 -4.57 -1.94
N ASP A 178 0.44 -4.72 -1.27
CA ASP A 178 1.49 -5.66 -1.69
C ASP A 178 1.33 -7.00 -0.98
N GLU A 179 0.81 -7.99 -1.71
CA GLU A 179 0.60 -9.38 -1.27
C GLU A 179 -0.07 -9.51 0.12
N ILE A 180 -1.02 -8.62 0.42
CA ILE A 180 -1.64 -8.43 1.75
C ILE A 180 -2.38 -9.64 2.31
N THR A 181 -2.50 -10.71 1.55
CA THR A 181 -3.20 -11.95 1.96
C THR A 181 -2.28 -13.18 1.98
N THR A 182 -1.00 -13.02 1.74
CA THR A 182 -0.04 -14.11 1.77
C THR A 182 0.11 -14.65 3.20
N GLY A 183 0.11 -15.97 3.35
CA GLY A 183 0.20 -16.63 4.65
C GLY A 183 -1.10 -16.67 5.45
N LEU A 184 -2.23 -16.17 4.91
CA LEU A 184 -3.55 -16.27 5.52
C LEU A 184 -4.33 -17.44 4.92
N ASP A 185 -5.18 -18.06 5.74
CA ASP A 185 -6.12 -19.06 5.24
C ASP A 185 -7.14 -18.44 4.27
N SER A 186 -7.76 -19.28 3.43
CA SER A 186 -8.63 -18.84 2.34
C SER A 186 -9.82 -18.00 2.80
N LYS A 187 -10.36 -18.28 3.99
CA LYS A 187 -11.52 -17.53 4.54
C LYS A 187 -11.09 -16.13 4.96
N ILE A 188 -10.02 -16.03 5.76
CA ILE A 188 -9.48 -14.74 6.22
C ILE A 188 -9.01 -13.90 5.03
N LYS A 189 -8.35 -14.52 4.03
CA LYS A 189 -7.97 -13.87 2.78
C LYS A 189 -9.14 -13.16 2.12
N MET A 190 -10.26 -13.87 1.93
CA MET A 190 -11.47 -13.31 1.31
C MET A 190 -12.08 -12.19 2.16
N GLU A 191 -12.10 -12.35 3.48
CA GLU A 191 -12.60 -11.31 4.39
C GLU A 191 -11.77 -10.02 4.31
N ILE A 192 -10.44 -10.14 4.28
CA ILE A 192 -9.51 -9.00 4.16
C ILE A 192 -9.70 -8.24 2.84
N LEU A 193 -9.80 -8.97 1.72
CA LEU A 193 -10.00 -8.35 0.41
C LEU A 193 -11.37 -7.70 0.29
N ASN A 194 -12.43 -8.38 0.74
CA ASN A 194 -13.78 -7.81 0.75
C ASN A 194 -13.83 -6.54 1.62
N LEU A 195 -13.16 -6.55 2.76
CA LEU A 195 -13.05 -5.39 3.64
C LEU A 195 -12.38 -4.21 2.93
N LEU A 196 -11.20 -4.42 2.33
CA LEU A 196 -10.47 -3.36 1.64
C LEU A 196 -11.30 -2.76 0.49
N PHE A 197 -11.90 -3.61 -0.34
CA PHE A 197 -12.66 -3.14 -1.50
C PHE A 197 -14.08 -2.65 -1.16
N SER A 198 -14.63 -2.99 0.01
CA SER A 198 -15.84 -2.31 0.50
C SER A 198 -15.57 -0.82 0.76
N PHE A 199 -14.42 -0.49 1.35
CA PHE A 199 -14.03 0.90 1.58
C PHE A 199 -13.81 1.69 0.28
N GLN A 200 -13.34 1.03 -0.80
CA GLN A 200 -13.14 1.70 -2.07
C GLN A 200 -14.45 2.22 -2.69
N LYS A 201 -15.54 1.49 -2.52
CA LYS A 201 -16.87 1.92 -3.00
C LYS A 201 -17.35 3.20 -2.30
N ASP A 202 -16.99 3.34 -1.02
CA ASP A 202 -17.43 4.49 -0.20
C ASP A 202 -16.51 5.70 -0.35
N VAL A 203 -15.20 5.49 -0.52
CA VAL A 203 -14.17 6.56 -0.43
C VAL A 203 -13.52 6.88 -1.79
N HIS A 204 -13.76 6.04 -2.82
CA HIS A 204 -13.26 6.24 -4.20
C HIS A 204 -11.74 6.44 -4.34
N PHE A 205 -10.94 5.68 -3.60
CA PHE A 205 -9.49 5.65 -3.80
C PHE A 205 -9.09 4.69 -4.94
N SER A 206 -7.90 4.89 -5.49
CA SER A 206 -7.33 3.96 -6.48
C SER A 206 -6.41 2.97 -5.78
N THR A 207 -6.25 1.77 -6.37
CA THR A 207 -5.43 0.71 -5.78
C THR A 207 -4.50 0.08 -6.81
N LEU A 208 -3.24 -0.12 -6.43
CA LEU A 208 -2.37 -1.10 -7.04
C LEU A 208 -2.39 -2.36 -6.17
N LEU A 209 -3.09 -3.40 -6.64
CA LEU A 209 -3.14 -4.71 -5.98
C LEU A 209 -2.05 -5.61 -6.55
N ILE A 210 -1.00 -5.85 -5.76
CA ILE A 210 0.06 -6.79 -6.10
C ILE A 210 -0.31 -8.16 -5.54
N SER A 211 -0.34 -9.17 -6.41
CA SER A 211 -0.67 -10.53 -6.02
C SER A 211 -0.01 -11.55 -6.96
N HIS A 212 0.24 -12.74 -6.46
CA HIS A 212 0.60 -13.91 -7.27
C HIS A 212 -0.65 -14.79 -7.58
N ASP A 213 -1.81 -14.44 -7.02
CA ASP A 213 -3.07 -15.18 -7.19
C ASP A 213 -3.94 -14.55 -8.27
N LEU A 214 -4.00 -15.20 -9.43
CA LEU A 214 -4.78 -14.74 -10.57
C LEU A 214 -6.28 -14.64 -10.28
N ASN A 215 -6.83 -15.59 -9.50
CA ASN A 215 -8.27 -15.58 -9.17
C ASN A 215 -8.64 -14.33 -8.34
N THR A 216 -7.77 -13.95 -7.42
CA THR A 216 -7.96 -12.72 -6.65
C THR A 216 -7.98 -11.50 -7.56
N VAL A 217 -7.00 -11.39 -8.47
CA VAL A 217 -6.88 -10.21 -9.34
C VAL A 217 -8.03 -10.14 -10.34
N GLN A 218 -8.44 -11.26 -10.93
CA GLN A 218 -9.60 -11.31 -11.84
C GLN A 218 -10.91 -10.90 -11.16
N LYS A 219 -11.04 -11.19 -9.87
CA LYS A 219 -12.28 -10.88 -9.12
C LYS A 219 -12.41 -9.41 -8.76
N TYR A 220 -11.31 -8.73 -8.46
CA TYR A 220 -11.34 -7.40 -7.84
C TYR A 220 -10.79 -6.28 -8.74
N CYS A 221 -10.00 -6.59 -9.76
CA CYS A 221 -9.29 -5.58 -10.54
C CYS A 221 -10.01 -5.21 -11.84
N ASP A 222 -9.98 -3.92 -12.18
CA ASP A 222 -10.51 -3.40 -13.45
C ASP A 222 -9.56 -3.71 -14.62
N ARG A 223 -8.26 -3.69 -14.34
CA ARG A 223 -7.17 -3.98 -15.30
C ARG A 223 -6.09 -4.82 -14.62
N ILE A 224 -5.37 -5.60 -15.44
CA ILE A 224 -4.28 -6.44 -14.98
C ILE A 224 -3.03 -6.14 -15.81
N ALA A 225 -1.92 -5.90 -15.11
CA ALA A 225 -0.58 -5.86 -15.69
C ALA A 225 0.17 -7.12 -15.26
N VAL A 226 0.88 -7.75 -16.20
CA VAL A 226 1.68 -8.94 -15.94
C VAL A 226 3.14 -8.55 -15.97
N LEU A 227 3.84 -8.72 -14.85
CA LEU A 227 5.26 -8.44 -14.73
C LEU A 227 6.05 -9.76 -14.80
N LYS A 228 6.88 -9.89 -15.83
CA LYS A 228 7.75 -11.05 -16.01
C LYS A 228 9.19 -10.59 -16.21
N SER A 229 10.11 -11.11 -15.39
CA SER A 229 11.54 -10.80 -15.49
C SER A 229 11.85 -9.30 -15.59
N GLY A 230 11.12 -8.46 -14.84
CA GLY A 230 11.30 -7.02 -14.81
C GLY A 230 10.66 -6.24 -15.96
N GLU A 231 9.83 -6.85 -16.80
CA GLU A 231 9.12 -6.23 -17.94
C GLU A 231 7.60 -6.47 -17.86
N ILE A 232 6.78 -5.54 -18.39
CA ILE A 232 5.32 -5.64 -18.49
C ILE A 232 4.95 -6.00 -19.92
#